data_7c889e27af5423e417fbdacf750c9ddf
#
_entry.id   7c889e27af5423e417fbdacf750c9ddf
#
_cell.length_a   1.000
_cell.length_b   1.000
_cell.length_c   1.000
_cell.angle_alpha   90.00
_cell.angle_beta   90.00
_cell.angle_gamma   90.00
#
_symmetry.space_group_name_H-M   'P 1'
#
loop_
_entity.id
_entity.type
_entity.pdbx_description
1 polymer ?
#
loop_
_entity_poly.entity_id
_entity_poly.type
_entity_poly.pdbx_seq_one_letter_code
_entity_poly.pdbx_strand_id
1 'polypeptide(L)'
;VDHFTDLEGRPCQKIHRFVHDENGQWEVRDVWAAPSDAYAAEKTEENYRRLKLSFPVRASRRWDINIYGTGATGDTDRNDEHLVSYSQVDVPWSTDSLSFPKTVLVKNTVAPNFIETRRFEERYAKGVGMVQKYWEESTNRVVNNPDGSITLKNTGWRFRMIAPAYGVD
;
A
#
# COMPACT_ATOMS: atom_id res chain seq x y z
N VAL A 1 -18.21 11.52 3.88
CA VAL A 1 -16.96 11.57 3.07
C VAL A 1 -17.01 12.83 2.22
N ASP A 2 -15.99 13.69 2.33
CA ASP A 2 -15.90 14.88 1.48
C ASP A 2 -15.55 14.47 0.05
N HIS A 3 -16.41 14.84 -0.89
CA HIS A 3 -16.19 14.65 -2.32
C HIS A 3 -15.84 15.97 -2.99
N PHE A 4 -14.95 15.92 -3.96
CA PHE A 4 -14.62 17.04 -4.83
C PHE A 4 -14.26 16.52 -6.22
N THR A 5 -14.12 17.44 -7.16
CA THR A 5 -13.64 17.11 -8.51
C THR A 5 -12.21 17.60 -8.64
N ASP A 6 -11.30 16.74 -9.09
CA ASP A 6 -9.91 17.13 -9.32
C ASP A 6 -9.77 18.02 -10.58
N LEU A 7 -8.56 18.49 -10.85
CA LEU A 7 -8.27 19.36 -12.00
C LEU A 7 -8.48 18.67 -13.36
N GLU A 8 -8.55 17.34 -13.38
CA GLU A 8 -8.82 16.53 -14.57
C GLU A 8 -10.32 16.22 -14.73
N GLY A 9 -11.18 16.75 -13.85
CA GLY A 9 -12.63 16.54 -13.87
C GLY A 9 -13.09 15.21 -13.28
N ARG A 10 -12.23 14.48 -12.57
CA ARG A 10 -12.54 13.17 -12.00
C ARG A 10 -13.14 13.29 -10.60
N PRO A 11 -14.11 12.45 -10.24
CA PRO A 11 -14.60 12.37 -8.87
C PRO A 11 -13.47 11.93 -7.93
N CYS A 12 -13.32 12.66 -6.85
CA CYS A 12 -12.25 12.46 -5.89
C CYS A 12 -12.80 12.45 -4.46
N GLN A 13 -12.35 11.48 -3.67
CA GLN A 13 -12.63 11.42 -2.24
C GLN A 13 -11.47 12.00 -1.44
N LYS A 14 -11.76 12.64 -0.32
CA LYS A 14 -10.75 13.02 0.67
C LYS A 14 -10.59 11.91 1.70
N ILE A 15 -9.36 11.49 1.91
CA ILE A 15 -8.98 10.56 2.98
C ILE A 15 -8.36 11.37 4.09
N HIS A 16 -9.03 11.47 5.24
CA HIS A 16 -8.51 12.14 6.41
C HIS A 16 -7.77 11.14 7.29
N ARG A 17 -6.52 11.44 7.63
CA ARG A 17 -5.76 10.69 8.62
C ARG A 17 -5.74 11.45 9.94
N PHE A 18 -6.22 10.80 10.97
CA PHE A 18 -6.26 11.35 12.32
C PHE A 18 -5.15 10.71 13.17
N VAL A 19 -4.66 11.47 14.12
CA VAL A 19 -3.77 11.01 15.19
C VAL A 19 -4.25 11.55 16.52
N HIS A 20 -3.85 10.91 17.62
CA HIS A 20 -4.06 11.49 18.94
C HIS A 20 -2.96 12.53 19.20
N ASP A 21 -3.36 13.69 19.72
CA ASP A 21 -2.45 14.67 20.29
C ASP A 21 -1.93 14.21 21.68
N GLU A 22 -1.12 15.03 22.33
CA GLU A 22 -0.57 14.75 23.66
C GLU A 22 -1.65 14.62 24.75
N ASN A 23 -2.85 15.16 24.52
CA ASN A 23 -4.01 15.09 25.42
C ASN A 23 -4.97 13.96 25.07
N GLY A 24 -4.65 13.14 24.07
CA GLY A 24 -5.49 12.05 23.58
C GLY A 24 -6.68 12.51 22.73
N GLN A 25 -6.70 13.75 22.26
CA GLN A 25 -7.71 14.26 21.34
C GLN A 25 -7.36 13.92 19.89
N TRP A 26 -8.38 13.61 19.08
CA TRP A 26 -8.20 13.36 17.67
C TRP A 26 -7.95 14.66 16.90
N GLU A 27 -6.84 14.74 16.22
CA GLU A 27 -6.54 15.82 15.27
C GLU A 27 -6.27 15.27 13.86
N VAL A 28 -6.60 16.08 12.84
CA VAL A 28 -6.29 15.74 11.45
C VAL A 28 -4.81 15.98 11.23
N ARG A 29 -4.09 14.92 10.90
CA ARG A 29 -2.66 15.01 10.58
C ARG A 29 -2.43 15.25 9.10
N ASP A 30 -3.14 14.51 8.24
CA ASP A 30 -2.99 14.57 6.78
C ASP A 30 -4.35 14.46 6.11
N VAL A 31 -4.45 15.08 4.93
CA VAL A 31 -5.59 14.92 4.02
C VAL A 31 -5.06 14.49 2.66
N TRP A 32 -5.47 13.32 2.20
CA TRP A 32 -5.06 12.78 0.92
C TRP A 32 -6.21 12.79 -0.08
N ALA A 33 -5.87 12.91 -1.36
CA ALA A 33 -6.83 12.82 -2.44
C ALA A 33 -6.86 11.40 -3.03
N ALA A 34 -8.06 10.87 -3.26
CA ALA A 34 -8.28 9.55 -3.84
C ALA A 34 -9.22 9.61 -5.04
N PRO A 35 -8.75 10.04 -6.22
CA PRO A 35 -9.52 10.00 -7.44
C PRO A 35 -9.70 8.57 -7.93
N SER A 36 -10.87 8.28 -8.51
CA SER A 36 -11.14 6.99 -9.15
C SER A 36 -12.06 7.16 -10.35
N ASP A 37 -11.86 6.28 -11.35
CA ASP A 37 -12.67 6.19 -12.55
C ASP A 37 -12.87 4.72 -12.98
N ALA A 38 -13.35 4.50 -14.20
CA ALA A 38 -13.56 3.15 -14.74
C ALA A 38 -12.25 2.36 -14.98
N TYR A 39 -11.09 3.02 -14.97
CA TYR A 39 -9.81 2.44 -15.35
C TYR A 39 -8.83 2.33 -14.18
N ALA A 40 -8.96 3.20 -13.18
CA ALA A 40 -7.98 3.34 -12.12
C ALA A 40 -8.59 3.83 -10.81
N ALA A 41 -7.97 3.44 -9.69
CA ALA A 41 -8.09 4.15 -8.43
C ALA A 41 -6.70 4.57 -7.97
N GLU A 42 -6.58 5.84 -7.61
CA GLU A 42 -5.32 6.47 -7.27
C GLU A 42 -5.36 7.04 -5.86
N LYS A 43 -4.19 7.37 -5.35
CA LYS A 43 -4.05 8.13 -4.10
C LYS A 43 -2.90 9.11 -4.24
N THR A 44 -3.14 10.37 -3.87
CA THR A 44 -2.11 11.39 -3.76
C THR A 44 -1.81 11.65 -2.29
N GLU A 45 -0.58 11.34 -1.89
CA GLU A 45 0.00 11.56 -0.56
C GLU A 45 1.17 12.53 -0.73
N GLU A 46 1.16 13.66 -0.02
CA GLU A 46 2.30 14.61 0.00
C GLU A 46 2.83 14.95 -1.42
N ASN A 47 1.93 15.20 -2.37
CA ASN A 47 2.20 15.43 -3.80
C ASN A 47 2.70 14.21 -4.59
N TYR A 48 2.78 13.02 -3.99
CA TYR A 48 3.05 11.79 -4.71
C TYR A 48 1.76 11.11 -5.16
N ARG A 49 1.52 11.10 -6.46
CA ARG A 49 0.39 10.38 -7.08
C ARG A 49 0.78 8.92 -7.29
N ARG A 50 -0.02 8.00 -6.77
CA ARG A 50 0.20 6.55 -6.87
C ARG A 50 -1.00 5.85 -7.49
N LEU A 51 -0.76 4.98 -8.47
CA LEU A 51 -1.78 4.10 -9.04
C LEU A 51 -2.01 2.91 -8.11
N LYS A 52 -3.05 2.98 -7.28
CA LYS A 52 -3.34 1.96 -6.27
C LYS A 52 -4.03 0.72 -6.86
N LEU A 53 -5.00 0.92 -7.76
CA LEU A 53 -5.71 -0.16 -8.46
C LEU A 53 -5.80 0.17 -9.95
N SER A 54 -5.62 -0.86 -10.79
CA SER A 54 -5.78 -0.77 -12.25
C SER A 54 -6.92 -1.68 -12.70
N PHE A 55 -7.97 -1.10 -13.27
CA PHE A 55 -9.17 -1.83 -13.68
C PHE A 55 -9.12 -2.29 -15.14
N PRO A 56 -9.85 -3.36 -15.48
CA PRO A 56 -10.58 -4.25 -14.59
C PRO A 56 -9.67 -5.12 -13.72
N VAL A 57 -10.14 -5.49 -12.52
CA VAL A 57 -9.42 -6.40 -11.62
C VAL A 57 -9.35 -7.78 -12.26
N ARG A 58 -8.12 -8.26 -12.51
CA ARG A 58 -7.86 -9.59 -13.09
C ARG A 58 -6.64 -10.20 -12.43
N ALA A 59 -6.69 -11.49 -12.14
CA ALA A 59 -5.54 -12.22 -11.61
C ALA A 59 -4.30 -12.01 -12.48
N SER A 60 -3.15 -11.82 -11.83
CA SER A 60 -1.84 -11.61 -12.47
C SER A 60 -1.70 -10.34 -13.32
N ARG A 61 -2.69 -9.45 -13.39
CA ARG A 61 -2.51 -8.14 -14.00
C ARG A 61 -1.45 -7.37 -13.20
N ARG A 62 -0.48 -6.80 -13.92
CA ARG A 62 0.64 -6.04 -13.34
C ARG A 62 0.56 -4.58 -13.74
N TRP A 63 1.04 -3.70 -12.85
CA TRP A 63 1.21 -2.27 -13.14
C TRP A 63 2.30 -1.70 -12.22
N ASP A 64 2.83 -0.57 -12.61
CA ASP A 64 3.71 0.22 -11.78
C ASP A 64 2.88 1.13 -10.87
N ILE A 65 3.02 0.99 -9.56
CA ILE A 65 2.32 1.83 -8.59
C ILE A 65 2.78 3.30 -8.65
N ASN A 66 4.00 3.55 -9.13
CA ASN A 66 4.63 4.86 -9.28
C ASN A 66 4.63 5.38 -10.73
N ILE A 67 3.75 4.87 -11.58
CA ILE A 67 3.71 5.23 -13.01
C ILE A 67 3.68 6.75 -13.28
N TYR A 68 3.17 7.55 -12.33
CA TYR A 68 3.12 9.01 -12.40
C TYR A 68 4.36 9.69 -11.79
N GLY A 69 5.23 8.93 -11.16
CA GLY A 69 6.45 9.41 -10.56
C GLY A 69 7.54 9.57 -11.59
N THR A 70 7.44 10.62 -12.41
CA THR A 70 8.67 11.20 -12.98
C THR A 70 9.32 11.90 -11.82
N GLY A 71 10.19 11.18 -11.11
CA GLY A 71 10.77 11.72 -9.90
C GLY A 71 11.38 13.09 -10.16
N ALA A 72 11.06 14.05 -9.32
CA ALA A 72 11.81 15.29 -9.20
C ALA A 72 13.30 15.04 -8.90
N THR A 73 13.67 13.78 -8.71
CA THR A 73 15.02 13.25 -8.51
C THR A 73 15.66 12.73 -9.81
N GLY A 74 14.96 12.77 -10.95
CA GLY A 74 15.47 12.20 -12.21
C GLY A 74 15.66 10.68 -12.14
N ASP A 75 15.08 10.03 -11.15
CA ASP A 75 15.11 8.58 -10.99
C ASP A 75 14.18 7.96 -12.04
N THR A 76 14.78 7.69 -13.19
CA THR A 76 14.16 6.90 -14.28
C THR A 76 14.25 5.41 -14.00
N ASP A 77 14.62 5.04 -12.79
CA ASP A 77 14.69 3.66 -12.35
C ASP A 77 13.26 3.10 -12.25
N ARG A 78 12.76 2.69 -13.43
CA ARG A 78 11.60 1.80 -13.55
C ARG A 78 12.01 0.41 -13.08
N ASN A 79 12.55 0.36 -11.87
CA ASN A 79 12.91 -0.90 -11.26
C ASN A 79 11.63 -1.67 -10.99
N ASP A 80 11.70 -2.99 -11.16
CA ASP A 80 10.64 -3.95 -10.81
C ASP A 80 10.14 -3.80 -9.35
N GLU A 81 10.81 -2.99 -8.54
CA GLU A 81 10.50 -2.69 -7.14
C GLU A 81 9.10 -2.09 -6.93
N HIS A 82 8.63 -1.33 -7.91
CA HIS A 82 7.30 -0.69 -7.87
C HIS A 82 6.24 -1.46 -8.64
N LEU A 83 6.62 -2.57 -9.28
CA LEU A 83 5.67 -3.43 -9.95
C LEU A 83 4.84 -4.21 -8.94
N VAL A 84 3.55 -4.07 -9.07
CA VAL A 84 2.56 -4.80 -8.26
C VAL A 84 1.65 -5.63 -9.17
N SER A 85 1.00 -6.61 -8.56
CA SER A 85 0.04 -7.47 -9.27
C SER A 85 -1.15 -7.82 -8.38
N TYR A 86 -2.27 -8.15 -9.02
CA TYR A 86 -3.40 -8.76 -8.33
C TYR A 86 -3.15 -10.24 -8.02
N SER A 87 -3.54 -10.61 -6.82
CA SER A 87 -3.60 -11.97 -6.32
C SER A 87 -4.89 -12.14 -5.52
N GLN A 88 -5.32 -13.38 -5.32
CA GLN A 88 -6.53 -13.68 -4.52
C GLN A 88 -7.74 -12.84 -4.91
N VAL A 89 -8.02 -12.76 -6.23
CA VAL A 89 -9.15 -12.01 -6.76
C VAL A 89 -10.46 -12.71 -6.39
N ASP A 90 -11.43 -11.94 -5.88
CA ASP A 90 -12.74 -12.40 -5.39
C ASP A 90 -12.69 -13.45 -4.28
N VAL A 91 -11.58 -13.51 -3.54
CA VAL A 91 -11.43 -14.42 -2.40
C VAL A 91 -12.00 -13.78 -1.13
N PRO A 92 -12.82 -14.50 -0.33
CA PRO A 92 -13.26 -14.01 0.97
C PRO A 92 -12.08 -13.83 1.92
N TRP A 93 -12.19 -12.84 2.79
CA TRP A 93 -11.18 -12.59 3.82
C TRP A 93 -11.83 -12.02 5.08
N SER A 94 -11.29 -12.39 6.25
CA SER A 94 -11.83 -11.99 7.53
C SER A 94 -10.73 -11.54 8.49
N THR A 95 -11.09 -10.66 9.41
CA THR A 95 -10.39 -10.36 10.65
C THR A 95 -11.14 -11.00 11.83
N ASP A 96 -10.70 -10.74 13.04
CA ASP A 96 -11.41 -11.20 14.24
C ASP A 96 -12.83 -10.59 14.36
N SER A 97 -13.04 -9.40 13.79
CA SER A 97 -14.29 -8.63 13.93
C SER A 97 -15.05 -8.39 12.63
N LEU A 98 -14.40 -8.54 11.48
CA LEU A 98 -14.96 -8.20 10.16
C LEU A 98 -14.81 -9.33 9.16
N SER A 99 -15.80 -9.49 8.29
CA SER A 99 -15.75 -10.45 7.18
C SER A 99 -16.12 -9.77 5.86
N PHE A 100 -15.33 -10.04 4.84
CA PHE A 100 -15.47 -9.46 3.51
C PHE A 100 -15.61 -10.59 2.49
N PRO A 101 -16.75 -10.73 1.82
CA PRO A 101 -17.03 -11.86 0.91
C PRO A 101 -16.20 -11.80 -0.37
N LYS A 102 -15.79 -10.62 -0.79
CA LYS A 102 -14.99 -10.42 -2.01
C LYS A 102 -13.86 -9.43 -1.74
N THR A 103 -12.64 -9.95 -1.82
CA THR A 103 -11.43 -9.13 -1.69
C THR A 103 -10.47 -9.37 -2.84
N VAL A 104 -9.51 -8.48 -2.98
CA VAL A 104 -8.35 -8.64 -3.85
C VAL A 104 -7.10 -8.25 -3.08
N LEU A 105 -6.01 -9.00 -3.29
CA LEU A 105 -4.70 -8.68 -2.76
C LEU A 105 -3.85 -8.05 -3.86
N VAL A 106 -3.36 -6.84 -3.62
CA VAL A 106 -2.31 -6.18 -4.39
C VAL A 106 -0.99 -6.45 -3.69
N LYS A 107 -0.02 -6.97 -4.38
CA LYS A 107 1.31 -7.26 -3.82
C LYS A 107 2.41 -6.95 -4.82
N ASN A 108 3.61 -6.62 -4.31
CA ASN A 108 4.79 -6.47 -5.16
C ASN A 108 5.16 -7.80 -5.83
N THR A 109 5.82 -7.70 -6.98
CA THR A 109 6.20 -8.87 -7.80
C THR A 109 7.61 -9.36 -7.52
N VAL A 110 8.41 -8.55 -6.83
CA VAL A 110 9.81 -8.89 -6.50
C VAL A 110 9.82 -9.96 -5.42
N ALA A 111 10.51 -11.06 -5.71
CA ALA A 111 10.73 -12.12 -4.73
C ALA A 111 11.82 -11.69 -3.72
N PRO A 112 11.68 -12.06 -2.43
CA PRO A 112 12.74 -11.86 -1.46
C PRO A 112 14.00 -12.66 -1.87
N ASN A 113 15.16 -12.12 -1.57
CA ASN A 113 16.44 -12.79 -1.76
C ASN A 113 17.16 -12.96 -0.42
N PHE A 114 18.38 -13.57 -0.44
CA PHE A 114 19.15 -13.83 0.80
C PHE A 114 19.61 -12.54 1.50
N ILE A 115 19.71 -11.43 0.79
CA ILE A 115 20.23 -10.16 1.31
C ILE A 115 19.08 -9.27 1.74
N GLU A 116 18.00 -9.19 0.93
CA GLU A 116 16.91 -8.25 1.14
C GLU A 116 15.55 -8.94 1.07
N THR A 117 14.67 -8.52 1.97
CA THR A 117 13.24 -8.79 1.90
C THR A 117 12.53 -7.46 1.78
N ARG A 118 11.80 -7.30 0.68
CA ARG A 118 10.86 -6.18 0.47
C ARG A 118 9.51 -6.77 0.15
N ARG A 119 8.57 -6.66 1.08
CA ARG A 119 7.22 -7.19 0.93
C ARG A 119 6.22 -6.05 1.13
N PHE A 120 5.43 -5.82 0.09
CA PHE A 120 4.34 -4.87 0.09
C PHE A 120 3.05 -5.60 -0.26
N GLU A 121 2.03 -5.44 0.57
CA GLU A 121 0.71 -6.00 0.36
C GLU A 121 -0.37 -5.02 0.78
N GLU A 122 -1.37 -4.83 -0.06
CA GLU A 122 -2.60 -4.11 0.27
C GLU A 122 -3.80 -4.96 -0.13
N ARG A 123 -4.73 -5.16 0.79
CA ARG A 123 -5.98 -5.87 0.53
C ARG A 123 -7.13 -4.88 0.45
N TYR A 124 -7.90 -5.03 -0.59
CA TYR A 124 -9.08 -4.21 -0.84
C TYR A 124 -10.32 -5.08 -0.83
N ALA A 125 -11.37 -4.63 -0.15
CA ALA A 125 -12.69 -5.27 -0.13
C ALA A 125 -13.65 -4.51 -1.05
N LYS A 126 -14.44 -5.25 -1.82
CA LYS A 126 -15.39 -4.66 -2.77
C LYS A 126 -16.43 -3.82 -2.01
N GLY A 127 -16.60 -2.57 -2.44
CA GLY A 127 -17.53 -1.61 -1.84
C GLY A 127 -17.08 -0.98 -0.53
N VAL A 128 -15.88 -1.34 -0.01
CA VAL A 128 -15.35 -0.82 1.26
C VAL A 128 -14.07 -0.03 1.06
N GLY A 129 -13.14 -0.55 0.25
CA GLY A 129 -11.83 0.05 0.05
C GLY A 129 -10.71 -0.78 0.67
N MET A 130 -9.62 -0.14 1.10
CA MET A 130 -8.46 -0.82 1.68
C MET A 130 -8.77 -1.28 3.11
N VAL A 131 -8.66 -2.60 3.35
CA VAL A 131 -8.95 -3.23 4.64
C VAL A 131 -7.72 -3.79 5.34
N GLN A 132 -6.61 -3.93 4.63
CA GLN A 132 -5.32 -4.33 5.19
C GLN A 132 -4.18 -3.70 4.40
N LYS A 133 -3.13 -3.30 5.10
CA LYS A 133 -1.82 -2.96 4.54
C LYS A 133 -0.74 -3.70 5.32
N TYR A 134 0.21 -4.28 4.60
CA TYR A 134 1.40 -4.88 5.15
C TYR A 134 2.62 -4.39 4.39
N TRP A 135 3.65 -4.01 5.12
CA TRP A 135 4.93 -3.60 4.54
C TRP A 135 6.05 -4.13 5.41
N GLU A 136 7.03 -4.73 4.78
CA GLU A 136 8.21 -5.26 5.43
C GLU A 136 9.44 -4.94 4.58
N GLU A 137 10.45 -4.37 5.21
CA GLU A 137 11.76 -4.21 4.64
C GLU A 137 12.79 -4.70 5.63
N SER A 138 13.64 -5.62 5.21
CA SER A 138 14.72 -6.13 6.02
C SER A 138 15.94 -6.49 5.19
N THR A 139 17.11 -6.37 5.79
CA THR A 139 18.40 -6.69 5.17
C THR A 139 19.18 -7.63 6.06
N ASN A 140 19.72 -8.69 5.47
CA ASN A 140 20.62 -9.62 6.12
C ASN A 140 22.07 -9.16 5.89
N ARG A 141 22.83 -9.00 6.96
CA ARG A 141 24.25 -8.69 6.90
C ARG A 141 25.06 -9.82 7.53
N VAL A 142 26.15 -10.15 6.89
CA VAL A 142 27.16 -11.07 7.44
C VAL A 142 27.99 -10.28 8.46
N VAL A 143 28.07 -10.81 9.67
CA VAL A 143 28.90 -10.28 10.74
C VAL A 143 29.97 -11.31 11.10
N ASN A 144 31.23 -10.96 10.94
CA ASN A 144 32.35 -11.75 11.40
C ASN A 144 32.58 -11.45 12.87
N ASN A 145 32.47 -12.44 13.72
CA ASN A 145 32.66 -12.30 15.15
C ASN A 145 34.16 -12.41 15.51
N PRO A 146 34.59 -11.85 16.66
CA PRO A 146 35.99 -11.90 17.09
C PRO A 146 36.53 -13.34 17.31
N ASP A 147 35.63 -14.28 17.54
CA ASP A 147 35.98 -15.73 17.71
C ASP A 147 36.15 -16.49 16.38
N GLY A 148 36.03 -15.78 15.24
CA GLY A 148 36.11 -16.33 13.89
C GLY A 148 34.81 -16.95 13.38
N SER A 149 33.73 -16.94 14.17
CA SER A 149 32.42 -17.37 13.70
C SER A 149 31.74 -16.34 12.83
N ILE A 150 30.79 -16.80 12.00
CA ILE A 150 30.00 -15.93 11.14
C ILE A 150 28.54 -15.96 11.61
N THR A 151 27.97 -14.78 11.80
CA THR A 151 26.56 -14.63 12.15
C THR A 151 25.83 -13.85 11.06
N LEU A 152 24.62 -14.27 10.72
CA LEU A 152 23.70 -13.46 9.91
C LEU A 152 22.88 -12.56 10.82
N LYS A 153 23.04 -11.25 10.69
CA LYS A 153 22.26 -10.25 11.41
C LYS A 153 21.18 -9.71 10.47
N ASN A 154 19.92 -9.98 10.82
CA ASN A 154 18.77 -9.36 10.14
C ASN A 154 18.45 -8.03 10.82
N THR A 155 18.31 -6.97 10.04
CA THR A 155 17.87 -5.64 10.48
C THR A 155 16.80 -5.15 9.53
N GLY A 156 15.72 -4.60 10.09
CA GLY A 156 14.62 -4.10 9.27
C GLY A 156 13.45 -3.68 10.12
N TRP A 157 12.34 -3.41 9.45
CA TRP A 157 11.10 -3.02 10.09
C TRP A 157 9.92 -3.71 9.39
N ARG A 158 8.81 -3.76 10.13
CA ARG A 158 7.56 -4.34 9.66
C ARG A 158 6.41 -3.46 10.12
N PHE A 159 5.51 -3.18 9.20
CA PHE A 159 4.30 -2.41 9.45
C PHE A 159 3.08 -3.23 9.03
N ARG A 160 2.06 -3.29 9.89
CA ARG A 160 0.78 -3.90 9.57
C ARG A 160 -0.36 -3.00 10.05
N MET A 161 -1.30 -2.74 9.15
CA MET A 161 -2.54 -2.03 9.43
C MET A 161 -3.72 -2.90 8.99
N ILE A 162 -4.76 -2.95 9.82
CA ILE A 162 -6.01 -3.67 9.55
C ILE A 162 -7.14 -2.72 9.92
N ALA A 163 -8.17 -2.65 9.07
CA ALA A 163 -9.38 -1.89 9.38
C ALA A 163 -10.10 -2.54 10.58
N PRO A 164 -10.30 -1.85 11.71
CA PRO A 164 -11.02 -2.37 12.85
C PRO A 164 -12.55 -2.31 12.67
N ALA A 165 -13.00 -1.36 11.86
CA ALA A 165 -14.40 -1.13 11.51
C ALA A 165 -14.48 -0.40 10.17
N TYR A 166 -15.65 -0.42 9.55
CA TYR A 166 -15.99 0.45 8.41
C TYR A 166 -17.46 0.87 8.52
N GLY A 167 -17.78 2.00 7.92
CA GLY A 167 -19.13 2.53 7.81
C GLY A 167 -19.47 2.87 6.36
N VAL A 168 -20.74 3.04 6.09
CA VAL A 168 -21.28 3.65 4.86
C VAL A 168 -21.99 4.92 5.28
N ASP A 169 -21.74 6.02 4.56
CA ASP A 169 -22.43 7.30 4.74
C ASP A 169 -23.75 7.29 4.01
#